data_14ee965c854d03341db0ee8f6c83e6c8
#
_entry.id   14ee965c854d03341db0ee8f6c83e6c8
#
_cell.length_a   1.000
_cell.length_b   1.000
_cell.length_c   1.000
_cell.angle_alpha   90.00
_cell.angle_beta   90.00
_cell.angle_gamma   90.00
#
_symmetry.space_group_name_H-M   'P 1'
#
loop_
_entity.id
_entity.type
_entity.pdbx_description
1 polymer ?
#
loop_
_entity_poly.entity_id
_entity_poly.type
_entity_poly.pdbx_seq_one_letter_code
_entity_poly.pdbx_strand_id
1 'polypeptide(L)'
;MYSYDNRVVITLDAGGTNLVFGAMQANKFIVDPITLPSHAEDLDKCLATMVEGFQRVIDKLDEKPVAISFAFPGPADYPNGIIGGYLPNFPSFREGVALGPFLEAKFGIPVFINNDGDLFAYGEALGGALPEVNARLEELGSSKKYGNLIGYTFGTGFGVGIVVDNRLNRGDNSCVETFCLRHKKMPDIIVEEGVAVRAVKRVYGEASGDVNHTFEPKDICEIADGTRPGDREAAKKTFAELGEIAGDAMATAVTLIDGLIVIGGGITAARKYIMPSLLRELRSKMHTLKGEELNRVQMQVYDLDNEEEFHQFAKGSQRPLKVYGTDRYVAYDPQKRIGVMISKLGASRAISVGAYAFALSQLDARK
;
A
#
# COMPACT_ATOMS: atom_id res chain seq x y z
N MET A 1 12.25 9.12 7.87
CA MET A 1 12.87 8.47 9.05
C MET A 1 13.81 7.40 8.51
N TYR A 2 14.86 7.01 9.21
CA TYR A 2 15.86 5.97 8.85
C TYR A 2 16.69 6.18 7.56
N SER A 3 16.55 7.28 6.84
CA SER A 3 17.33 7.56 5.60
C SER A 3 18.84 7.80 5.84
N TYR A 4 19.27 7.90 7.08
CA TYR A 4 20.66 8.03 7.51
C TYR A 4 21.08 6.96 8.54
N ASP A 5 20.27 5.94 8.73
CA ASP A 5 20.54 4.86 9.68
C ASP A 5 21.50 3.84 9.03
N ASN A 6 22.59 3.52 9.72
CA ASN A 6 23.63 2.63 9.22
C ASN A 6 23.38 1.14 9.55
N ARG A 7 22.32 0.81 10.26
CA ARG A 7 21.99 -0.60 10.54
C ARG A 7 21.53 -1.31 9.27
N VAL A 8 22.01 -2.53 9.08
CA VAL A 8 21.67 -3.37 7.93
C VAL A 8 20.51 -4.29 8.30
N VAL A 9 19.47 -4.33 7.47
CA VAL A 9 18.35 -5.28 7.58
C VAL A 9 18.27 -6.09 6.30
N ILE A 10 18.16 -7.41 6.43
CA ILE A 10 17.94 -8.30 5.29
C ILE A 10 16.46 -8.32 4.94
N THR A 11 16.17 -8.30 3.65
CA THR A 11 14.81 -8.28 3.11
C THR A 11 14.57 -9.47 2.18
N LEU A 12 13.30 -9.83 2.02
CA LEU A 12 12.82 -10.85 1.09
C LEU A 12 11.55 -10.34 0.41
N ASP A 13 11.48 -10.53 -0.90
CA ASP A 13 10.23 -10.49 -1.67
C ASP A 13 9.82 -11.94 -1.95
N ALA A 14 8.75 -12.40 -1.28
CA ALA A 14 8.30 -13.79 -1.29
C ALA A 14 7.21 -13.99 -2.34
N GLY A 15 7.61 -14.38 -3.54
CA GLY A 15 6.69 -14.78 -4.61
C GLY A 15 6.48 -16.30 -4.67
N GLY A 16 5.31 -16.71 -5.15
CA GLY A 16 4.98 -18.16 -5.28
C GLY A 16 5.91 -18.93 -6.22
N THR A 17 6.59 -18.25 -7.15
CA THR A 17 7.55 -18.89 -8.08
C THR A 17 9.00 -18.66 -7.64
N ASN A 18 9.32 -17.45 -7.19
CA ASN A 18 10.67 -17.05 -6.84
C ASN A 18 10.68 -16.33 -5.50
N LEU A 19 11.79 -16.48 -4.78
CA LEU A 19 12.16 -15.71 -3.60
C LEU A 19 13.30 -14.77 -3.98
N VAL A 20 13.15 -13.46 -3.74
CA VAL A 20 14.16 -12.45 -4.07
C VAL A 20 14.70 -11.83 -2.78
N PHE A 21 15.94 -12.16 -2.49
CA PHE A 21 16.64 -11.73 -1.25
C PHE A 21 17.48 -10.50 -1.50
N GLY A 22 17.53 -9.60 -0.52
CA GLY A 22 18.33 -8.39 -0.57
C GLY A 22 18.71 -7.91 0.83
N ALA A 23 19.43 -6.81 0.89
CA ALA A 23 19.73 -6.11 2.15
C ALA A 23 19.58 -4.60 1.94
N MET A 24 19.09 -3.93 2.98
CA MET A 24 18.87 -2.48 2.99
C MET A 24 19.63 -1.81 4.12
N GLN A 25 20.10 -0.59 3.81
CA GLN A 25 20.69 0.35 4.75
C GLN A 25 20.32 1.77 4.28
N ALA A 26 19.93 2.65 5.19
CA ALA A 26 19.54 4.04 4.87
C ALA A 26 18.46 4.15 3.75
N ASN A 27 17.47 3.26 3.76
CA ASN A 27 16.40 3.13 2.74
C ASN A 27 16.91 2.80 1.33
N LYS A 28 18.11 2.22 1.19
CA LYS A 28 18.72 1.83 -0.09
C LYS A 28 19.11 0.36 -0.07
N PHE A 29 18.95 -0.32 -1.19
CA PHE A 29 19.57 -1.63 -1.39
C PHE A 29 21.07 -1.50 -1.43
N ILE A 30 21.79 -2.38 -0.71
CA ILE A 30 23.25 -2.38 -0.60
C ILE A 30 23.89 -3.63 -1.18
N VAL A 31 23.10 -4.59 -1.63
CA VAL A 31 23.53 -5.79 -2.36
C VAL A 31 22.67 -5.99 -3.59
N ASP A 32 23.24 -6.59 -4.63
CA ASP A 32 22.47 -7.05 -5.78
C ASP A 32 21.53 -8.18 -5.36
N PRO A 33 20.28 -8.19 -5.86
CA PRO A 33 19.28 -9.16 -5.46
C PRO A 33 19.71 -10.60 -5.81
N ILE A 34 19.41 -11.52 -4.91
CA ILE A 34 19.63 -12.97 -5.11
C ILE A 34 18.26 -13.59 -5.33
N THR A 35 18.05 -14.21 -6.50
CA THR A 35 16.80 -14.87 -6.83
C THR A 35 16.98 -16.37 -6.79
N LEU A 36 16.11 -17.07 -6.05
CA LEU A 36 16.05 -18.51 -5.93
C LEU A 36 14.61 -19.00 -6.16
N PRO A 37 14.38 -20.24 -6.62
CA PRO A 37 13.04 -20.80 -6.77
C PRO A 37 12.38 -20.95 -5.39
N SER A 38 11.07 -20.65 -5.30
CA SER A 38 10.37 -20.68 -4.01
C SER A 38 10.11 -22.08 -3.46
N HIS A 39 9.94 -23.07 -4.34
CA HIS A 39 9.49 -24.44 -3.97
C HIS A 39 8.23 -24.43 -3.09
N ALA A 40 7.28 -23.53 -3.38
CA ALA A 40 6.12 -23.22 -2.55
C ALA A 40 5.22 -24.43 -2.20
N GLU A 41 5.28 -25.51 -2.99
CA GLU A 41 4.55 -26.77 -2.79
C GLU A 41 5.23 -27.72 -1.78
N ASP A 42 6.53 -27.51 -1.50
CA ASP A 42 7.36 -28.38 -0.66
C ASP A 42 7.96 -27.56 0.48
N LEU A 43 7.43 -27.72 1.70
CA LEU A 43 7.81 -26.92 2.86
C LEU A 43 9.30 -27.05 3.18
N ASP A 44 9.84 -28.25 3.20
CA ASP A 44 11.25 -28.48 3.57
C ASP A 44 12.19 -27.82 2.56
N LYS A 45 11.89 -27.91 1.27
CA LYS A 45 12.69 -27.25 0.22
C LYS A 45 12.52 -25.74 0.28
N CYS A 46 11.30 -25.24 0.50
CA CYS A 46 11.05 -23.81 0.63
C CYS A 46 11.86 -23.22 1.80
N LEU A 47 11.79 -23.84 2.97
CA LEU A 47 12.54 -23.40 4.14
C LEU A 47 14.07 -23.51 3.94
N ALA A 48 14.55 -24.57 3.29
CA ALA A 48 15.96 -24.70 2.94
C ALA A 48 16.42 -23.60 1.99
N THR A 49 15.61 -23.27 0.97
CA THR A 49 15.88 -22.17 0.04
C THR A 49 15.89 -20.82 0.75
N MET A 50 14.97 -20.58 1.70
CA MET A 50 15.00 -19.35 2.50
C MET A 50 16.29 -19.22 3.30
N VAL A 51 16.73 -20.29 3.97
CA VAL A 51 17.99 -20.30 4.72
C VAL A 51 19.18 -20.04 3.79
N GLU A 52 19.23 -20.70 2.65
CA GLU A 52 20.28 -20.52 1.65
C GLU A 52 20.32 -19.06 1.14
N GLY A 53 19.18 -18.52 0.76
CA GLY A 53 19.09 -17.16 0.21
C GLY A 53 19.52 -16.10 1.22
N PHE A 54 19.05 -16.18 2.47
CA PHE A 54 19.49 -15.27 3.52
C PHE A 54 20.99 -15.42 3.82
N GLN A 55 21.52 -16.65 3.87
CA GLN A 55 22.94 -16.85 4.10
C GLN A 55 23.80 -16.24 2.97
N ARG A 56 23.39 -16.44 1.70
CA ARG A 56 24.09 -15.83 0.56
C ARG A 56 24.08 -14.30 0.59
N VAL A 57 23.04 -13.66 1.15
CA VAL A 57 23.03 -12.21 1.37
C VAL A 57 24.02 -11.86 2.47
N ILE A 58 23.99 -12.56 3.62
CA ILE A 58 24.91 -12.34 4.75
C ILE A 58 26.37 -12.42 4.30
N ASP A 59 26.71 -13.42 3.47
CA ASP A 59 28.07 -13.63 2.98
C ASP A 59 28.60 -12.50 2.08
N LYS A 60 27.70 -11.62 1.59
CA LYS A 60 28.05 -10.43 0.79
C LYS A 60 28.12 -9.14 1.61
N LEU A 61 27.79 -9.18 2.89
CA LEU A 61 27.76 -8.00 3.74
C LEU A 61 29.11 -7.83 4.47
N ASP A 62 29.59 -6.59 4.50
CA ASP A 62 30.76 -6.21 5.30
C ASP A 62 30.41 -6.08 6.79
N GLU A 63 29.12 -5.80 7.10
CA GLU A 63 28.64 -5.61 8.46
C GLU A 63 27.55 -6.65 8.81
N LYS A 64 27.51 -7.06 10.08
CA LYS A 64 26.50 -8.00 10.56
C LYS A 64 25.11 -7.35 10.53
N PRO A 65 24.11 -7.99 9.89
CA PRO A 65 22.74 -7.47 9.89
C PRO A 65 22.11 -7.51 11.28
N VAL A 66 21.26 -6.53 11.57
CA VAL A 66 20.58 -6.42 12.88
C VAL A 66 19.23 -7.14 12.93
N ALA A 67 18.64 -7.44 11.79
CA ALA A 67 17.36 -8.15 11.66
C ALA A 67 17.15 -8.71 10.26
N ILE A 68 16.20 -9.64 10.15
CA ILE A 68 15.54 -10.04 8.91
C ILE A 68 14.12 -9.46 8.95
N SER A 69 13.66 -8.81 7.88
CA SER A 69 12.29 -8.28 7.83
C SER A 69 11.74 -8.32 6.41
N PHE A 70 10.52 -8.86 6.25
CA PHE A 70 9.95 -9.08 4.93
C PHE A 70 8.44 -9.19 4.93
N ALA A 71 7.86 -9.06 3.72
CA ALA A 71 6.47 -9.37 3.45
C ALA A 71 6.28 -10.88 3.20
N PHE A 72 5.19 -11.43 3.76
CA PHE A 72 4.73 -12.77 3.42
C PHE A 72 3.20 -12.76 3.33
N PRO A 73 2.58 -13.45 2.34
CA PRO A 73 1.14 -13.45 2.21
C PRO A 73 0.44 -14.05 3.43
N GLY A 74 -0.74 -13.49 3.74
CA GLY A 74 -1.62 -13.96 4.82
C GLY A 74 -2.76 -14.85 4.31
N PRO A 75 -3.61 -15.31 5.23
CA PRO A 75 -3.69 -14.91 6.64
C PRO A 75 -2.52 -15.41 7.49
N ALA A 76 -2.16 -14.68 8.56
CA ALA A 76 -1.01 -15.04 9.40
C ALA A 76 -1.11 -14.39 10.80
N ASP A 77 -0.49 -14.99 11.78
CA ASP A 77 -0.17 -14.34 13.06
C ASP A 77 1.19 -13.62 12.92
N TYR A 78 1.16 -12.45 12.30
CA TYR A 78 2.36 -11.67 12.02
C TYR A 78 3.15 -11.26 13.28
N PRO A 79 2.52 -10.88 14.41
CA PRO A 79 3.24 -10.58 15.66
C PRO A 79 4.14 -11.73 16.14
N ASN A 80 3.70 -12.96 15.96
CA ASN A 80 4.43 -14.16 16.36
C ASN A 80 5.22 -14.81 15.21
N GLY A 81 5.12 -14.28 13.99
CA GLY A 81 5.81 -14.81 12.81
C GLY A 81 5.32 -16.20 12.38
N ILE A 82 4.02 -16.50 12.61
CA ILE A 82 3.40 -17.78 12.26
C ILE A 82 2.55 -17.58 11.00
N ILE A 83 2.87 -18.34 9.96
CA ILE A 83 2.19 -18.31 8.66
C ILE A 83 1.30 -19.54 8.55
N GLY A 84 0.02 -19.38 8.16
CA GLY A 84 -0.90 -20.50 7.99
C GLY A 84 -2.22 -20.09 7.38
N GLY A 85 -3.11 -21.04 7.14
CA GLY A 85 -4.44 -20.84 6.56
C GLY A 85 -4.47 -20.91 5.03
N TYR A 86 -5.44 -20.29 4.38
CA TYR A 86 -5.59 -20.38 2.92
C TYR A 86 -4.55 -19.54 2.20
N LEU A 87 -3.54 -20.20 1.65
CA LEU A 87 -2.39 -19.61 0.96
C LEU A 87 -2.24 -20.25 -0.43
N PRO A 88 -2.90 -19.73 -1.47
CA PRO A 88 -2.86 -20.32 -2.80
C PRO A 88 -1.45 -20.36 -3.41
N ASN A 89 -0.60 -19.37 -3.12
CA ASN A 89 0.76 -19.27 -3.64
C ASN A 89 1.81 -20.01 -2.78
N PHE A 90 1.44 -20.46 -1.57
CA PHE A 90 2.29 -21.21 -0.65
C PHE A 90 1.48 -22.31 0.06
N PRO A 91 0.97 -23.29 -0.69
CA PRO A 91 0.06 -24.29 -0.13
C PRO A 91 0.71 -25.17 0.96
N SER A 92 2.03 -25.31 0.95
CA SER A 92 2.77 -26.06 1.98
C SER A 92 2.76 -25.40 3.37
N PHE A 93 2.34 -24.13 3.48
CA PHE A 93 2.25 -23.41 4.76
C PHE A 93 0.88 -23.49 5.42
N ARG A 94 -0.14 -24.12 4.81
CA ARG A 94 -1.55 -24.08 5.24
C ARG A 94 -1.78 -24.56 6.66
N GLU A 95 -1.07 -25.59 7.10
CA GLU A 95 -1.22 -26.20 8.42
C GLU A 95 -0.60 -25.36 9.56
N GLY A 96 0.07 -24.27 9.22
CA GLY A 96 0.75 -23.39 10.16
C GLY A 96 2.25 -23.70 10.26
N VAL A 97 3.06 -22.67 10.03
CA VAL A 97 4.52 -22.72 10.09
C VAL A 97 5.03 -21.58 10.94
N ALA A 98 5.77 -21.88 12.01
CA ALA A 98 6.42 -20.87 12.84
C ALA A 98 7.68 -20.33 12.12
N LEU A 99 7.46 -19.61 10.99
CA LEU A 99 8.50 -19.16 10.09
C LEU A 99 9.46 -18.16 10.75
N GLY A 100 8.94 -17.18 11.48
CA GLY A 100 9.74 -16.22 12.21
C GLY A 100 10.65 -16.89 13.23
N PRO A 101 10.13 -17.66 14.20
CA PRO A 101 10.92 -18.43 15.18
C PRO A 101 11.93 -19.39 14.53
N PHE A 102 11.58 -20.04 13.41
CA PHE A 102 12.51 -20.89 12.67
C PHE A 102 13.71 -20.11 12.15
N LEU A 103 13.49 -18.99 11.51
CA LEU A 103 14.57 -18.15 10.96
C LEU A 103 15.38 -17.48 12.08
N GLU A 104 14.75 -17.07 13.19
CA GLU A 104 15.46 -16.56 14.38
C GLU A 104 16.41 -17.61 14.97
N ALA A 105 15.95 -18.85 15.07
CA ALA A 105 16.79 -19.96 15.55
C ALA A 105 17.97 -20.25 14.62
N LYS A 106 17.82 -20.03 13.30
CA LYS A 106 18.89 -20.25 12.32
C LYS A 106 19.94 -19.16 12.29
N PHE A 107 19.52 -17.89 12.40
CA PHE A 107 20.42 -16.75 12.17
C PHE A 107 20.81 -16.01 13.46
N GLY A 108 20.13 -16.27 14.57
CA GLY A 108 20.43 -15.63 15.86
C GLY A 108 20.16 -14.12 15.88
N ILE A 109 19.30 -13.63 14.99
CA ILE A 109 18.87 -12.23 14.92
C ILE A 109 17.34 -12.16 14.84
N PRO A 110 16.71 -11.03 15.28
CA PRO A 110 15.26 -10.86 15.22
C PRO A 110 14.70 -10.97 13.79
N VAL A 111 13.52 -11.58 13.67
CA VAL A 111 12.79 -11.73 12.40
C VAL A 111 11.42 -11.06 12.52
N PHE A 112 11.09 -10.22 11.54
CA PHE A 112 9.82 -9.50 11.47
C PHE A 112 9.12 -9.81 10.16
N ILE A 113 7.91 -10.35 10.25
CA ILE A 113 7.08 -10.66 9.09
C ILE A 113 5.81 -9.82 9.16
N ASN A 114 5.37 -9.30 8.02
CA ASN A 114 4.11 -8.54 7.90
C ASN A 114 3.41 -8.86 6.57
N ASN A 115 2.20 -8.33 6.42
CA ASN A 115 1.49 -8.31 5.15
C ASN A 115 2.19 -7.35 4.16
N ASP A 116 2.05 -7.57 2.86
CA ASP A 116 2.60 -6.72 1.81
C ASP A 116 1.95 -5.33 1.75
N GLY A 117 0.63 -5.25 1.95
CA GLY A 117 -0.11 -3.99 2.07
C GLY A 117 0.34 -3.16 3.26
N ASP A 118 0.56 -3.79 4.40
CA ASP A 118 1.10 -3.17 5.62
C ASP A 118 2.48 -2.55 5.37
N LEU A 119 3.40 -3.34 4.80
CA LEU A 119 4.75 -2.85 4.52
C LEU A 119 4.77 -1.81 3.41
N PHE A 120 3.91 -1.92 2.40
CA PHE A 120 3.73 -0.88 1.40
C PHE A 120 3.35 0.46 2.06
N ALA A 121 2.28 0.47 2.85
CA ALA A 121 1.82 1.68 3.53
C ALA A 121 2.89 2.25 4.48
N TYR A 122 3.58 1.38 5.22
CA TYR A 122 4.62 1.80 6.14
C TYR A 122 5.85 2.37 5.44
N GLY A 123 6.23 1.80 4.30
CA GLY A 123 7.30 2.33 3.45
C GLY A 123 6.98 3.72 2.89
N GLU A 124 5.75 3.90 2.40
CA GLU A 124 5.28 5.20 1.93
C GLU A 124 5.15 6.23 3.06
N ALA A 125 4.81 5.80 4.27
CA ALA A 125 4.71 6.68 5.42
C ALA A 125 6.09 7.13 5.95
N LEU A 126 7.11 6.27 5.96
CA LEU A 126 8.40 6.59 6.59
C LEU A 126 9.49 6.96 5.59
N GLY A 127 9.40 6.54 4.34
CA GLY A 127 10.45 6.76 3.35
C GLY A 127 9.98 7.21 1.96
N GLY A 128 8.66 7.34 1.75
CA GLY A 128 8.05 7.67 0.47
C GLY A 128 7.17 8.90 0.49
N ALA A 129 5.88 8.71 0.17
CA ALA A 129 4.92 9.78 -0.08
C ALA A 129 4.70 10.74 1.10
N LEU A 130 4.55 10.22 2.32
CA LEU A 130 4.22 11.08 3.47
C LEU A 130 5.32 12.10 3.82
N PRO A 131 6.62 11.73 3.93
CA PRO A 131 7.69 12.71 4.12
C PRO A 131 7.82 13.66 2.92
N GLU A 132 7.62 13.21 1.68
CA GLU A 132 7.65 14.07 0.49
C GLU A 132 6.55 15.14 0.54
N VAL A 133 5.31 14.74 0.81
CA VAL A 133 4.17 15.66 0.93
C VAL A 133 4.42 16.68 2.04
N ASN A 134 4.89 16.21 3.22
CA ASN A 134 5.16 17.12 4.34
C ASN A 134 6.29 18.12 4.02
N ALA A 135 7.36 17.71 3.33
CA ALA A 135 8.44 18.60 2.91
C ALA A 135 7.92 19.66 1.93
N ARG A 136 7.14 19.27 0.91
CA ARG A 136 6.53 20.20 -0.04
C ARG A 136 5.55 21.16 0.62
N LEU A 137 4.77 20.71 1.62
CA LEU A 137 3.89 21.57 2.40
C LEU A 137 4.68 22.64 3.17
N GLU A 138 5.80 22.24 3.79
CA GLU A 138 6.69 23.16 4.51
C GLU A 138 7.34 24.19 3.56
N GLU A 139 7.84 23.77 2.40
CA GLU A 139 8.40 24.64 1.35
C GLU A 139 7.38 25.67 0.86
N LEU A 140 6.11 25.31 0.78
CA LEU A 140 5.00 26.21 0.40
C LEU A 140 4.42 27.02 1.57
N GLY A 141 5.02 26.94 2.77
CA GLY A 141 4.60 27.70 3.95
C GLY A 141 3.30 27.24 4.58
N SER A 142 2.84 26.01 4.29
CA SER A 142 1.66 25.42 4.93
C SER A 142 1.95 25.05 6.38
N SER A 143 1.03 25.36 7.28
CA SER A 143 1.12 24.87 8.67
C SER A 143 0.62 23.43 8.84
N LYS A 144 0.03 22.86 7.80
CA LYS A 144 -0.53 21.50 7.85
C LYS A 144 0.60 20.47 7.77
N LYS A 145 0.50 19.43 8.61
CA LYS A 145 1.39 18.28 8.62
C LYS A 145 0.57 17.01 8.76
N TYR A 146 0.90 15.99 8.02
CA TYR A 146 0.22 14.70 8.03
C TYR A 146 1.08 13.66 8.74
N GLY A 147 0.44 12.80 9.55
CA GLY A 147 1.05 11.65 10.22
C GLY A 147 0.32 10.35 9.89
N ASN A 148 -0.86 10.43 9.25
CA ASN A 148 -1.69 9.28 8.90
C ASN A 148 -1.65 9.03 7.39
N LEU A 149 -1.60 7.75 7.01
CA LEU A 149 -1.59 7.31 5.62
C LEU A 149 -2.34 6.00 5.48
N ILE A 150 -3.11 5.87 4.41
CA ILE A 150 -3.70 4.62 3.94
C ILE A 150 -3.02 4.26 2.62
N GLY A 151 -2.27 3.17 2.61
CA GLY A 151 -1.60 2.67 1.41
C GLY A 151 -2.41 1.56 0.76
N TYR A 152 -2.68 1.67 -0.53
CA TYR A 152 -3.40 0.65 -1.31
C TYR A 152 -2.51 0.04 -2.38
N THR A 153 -2.60 -1.27 -2.58
CA THR A 153 -1.94 -1.95 -3.68
C THR A 153 -2.97 -2.53 -4.64
N PHE A 154 -2.95 -2.05 -5.90
CA PHE A 154 -3.78 -2.56 -7.00
C PHE A 154 -2.99 -3.59 -7.80
N GLY A 155 -3.26 -4.87 -7.55
CA GLY A 155 -2.52 -5.98 -8.14
C GLY A 155 -3.35 -7.25 -8.25
N THR A 156 -2.76 -8.38 -7.92
CA THR A 156 -3.46 -9.68 -7.85
C THR A 156 -4.65 -9.61 -6.90
N GLY A 157 -4.50 -8.86 -5.78
CA GLY A 157 -5.54 -8.51 -4.83
C GLY A 157 -5.72 -6.99 -4.71
N PHE A 158 -6.54 -6.59 -3.72
CA PHE A 158 -6.77 -5.22 -3.29
C PHE A 158 -6.23 -5.06 -1.86
N GLY A 159 -4.90 -5.01 -1.73
CA GLY A 159 -4.22 -4.89 -0.44
C GLY A 159 -4.33 -3.49 0.14
N VAL A 160 -4.33 -3.42 1.47
CA VAL A 160 -4.31 -2.16 2.20
C VAL A 160 -3.35 -2.26 3.39
N GLY A 161 -2.76 -1.13 3.77
CA GLY A 161 -2.08 -0.94 5.04
C GLY A 161 -2.44 0.42 5.61
N ILE A 162 -2.52 0.50 6.93
CA ILE A 162 -2.92 1.71 7.65
C ILE A 162 -1.81 2.16 8.59
N VAL A 163 -1.43 3.42 8.46
CA VAL A 163 -0.46 4.08 9.34
C VAL A 163 -1.14 5.23 10.06
N VAL A 164 -1.06 5.24 11.39
CA VAL A 164 -1.60 6.29 12.26
C VAL A 164 -0.46 6.83 13.13
N ASP A 165 -0.28 8.14 13.14
CA ASP A 165 0.82 8.80 13.87
C ASP A 165 2.21 8.20 13.55
N ASN A 166 2.46 7.92 12.26
CA ASN A 166 3.67 7.24 11.76
C ASN A 166 3.91 5.83 12.33
N ARG A 167 2.88 5.17 12.83
CA ARG A 167 2.93 3.79 13.33
C ARG A 167 2.00 2.91 12.52
N LEU A 168 2.47 1.72 12.17
CA LEU A 168 1.67 0.72 11.49
C LEU A 168 0.55 0.22 12.40
N ASN A 169 -0.70 0.30 11.92
CA ASN A 169 -1.89 -0.20 12.59
C ASN A 169 -2.33 -1.52 11.97
N ARG A 170 -2.02 -2.63 12.60
CA ARG A 170 -2.41 -3.98 12.15
C ARG A 170 -3.69 -4.49 12.83
N GLY A 171 -4.19 -3.77 13.84
CA GLY A 171 -5.24 -4.28 14.73
C GLY A 171 -4.76 -5.42 15.61
N ASP A 172 -5.67 -5.96 16.41
CA ASP A 172 -5.36 -7.03 17.38
C ASP A 172 -5.17 -8.41 16.71
N ASN A 173 -5.77 -8.61 15.52
CA ASN A 173 -5.78 -9.88 14.82
C ASN A 173 -5.05 -9.86 13.47
N SER A 174 -4.29 -8.82 13.18
CA SER A 174 -3.68 -8.59 11.86
C SER A 174 -4.70 -8.65 10.71
N CYS A 175 -5.91 -8.12 10.95
CA CYS A 175 -7.04 -8.15 10.03
C CYS A 175 -7.55 -6.76 9.66
N VAL A 176 -6.67 -5.77 9.67
CA VAL A 176 -6.99 -4.41 9.20
C VAL A 176 -6.92 -4.44 7.67
N GLU A 177 -8.05 -4.76 7.04
CA GLU A 177 -8.16 -5.02 5.61
C GLU A 177 -9.45 -4.41 5.03
N THR A 178 -9.42 -4.03 3.76
CA THR A 178 -10.59 -3.48 3.05
C THR A 178 -11.11 -4.38 1.93
N PHE A 179 -10.38 -5.44 1.55
CA PHE A 179 -10.75 -6.30 0.43
C PHE A 179 -12.16 -6.92 0.58
N CYS A 180 -12.60 -7.16 1.82
CA CYS A 180 -13.89 -7.76 2.16
C CYS A 180 -15.04 -6.74 2.37
N LEU A 181 -14.80 -5.44 2.15
CA LEU A 181 -15.89 -4.47 2.10
C LEU A 181 -16.86 -4.85 0.96
N ARG A 182 -18.10 -4.36 1.05
CA ARG A 182 -19.10 -4.62 0.02
C ARG A 182 -18.74 -3.95 -1.29
N HIS A 183 -18.85 -4.69 -2.39
CA HIS A 183 -18.73 -4.13 -3.73
C HIS A 183 -19.86 -3.14 -3.99
N LYS A 184 -19.55 -1.93 -4.44
CA LYS A 184 -20.51 -0.84 -4.61
C LYS A 184 -21.74 -1.21 -5.45
N LYS A 185 -21.54 -1.98 -6.55
CA LYS A 185 -22.59 -2.34 -7.50
C LYS A 185 -23.20 -3.72 -7.23
N MET A 186 -22.53 -4.56 -6.46
CA MET A 186 -22.92 -5.94 -6.15
C MET A 186 -22.79 -6.20 -4.64
N PRO A 187 -23.80 -5.84 -3.81
CA PRO A 187 -23.65 -5.79 -2.35
C PRO A 187 -23.32 -7.11 -1.66
N ASP A 188 -23.54 -8.25 -2.32
CA ASP A 188 -23.22 -9.59 -1.81
C ASP A 188 -21.83 -10.09 -2.22
N ILE A 189 -21.09 -9.25 -2.97
CA ILE A 189 -19.75 -9.55 -3.47
C ILE A 189 -18.73 -8.67 -2.74
N ILE A 190 -17.52 -9.18 -2.52
CA ILE A 190 -16.42 -8.41 -1.93
C ILE A 190 -15.89 -7.38 -2.91
N VAL A 191 -15.42 -6.23 -2.39
CA VAL A 191 -14.92 -5.12 -3.22
C VAL A 191 -13.72 -5.50 -4.08
N GLU A 192 -12.90 -6.45 -3.64
CA GLU A 192 -11.73 -6.94 -4.40
C GLU A 192 -12.11 -7.49 -5.78
N GLU A 193 -13.33 -8.04 -5.94
CA GLU A 193 -13.85 -8.48 -7.24
C GLU A 193 -14.09 -7.34 -8.23
N GLY A 194 -14.00 -6.09 -7.78
CA GLY A 194 -14.10 -4.88 -8.61
C GLY A 194 -12.76 -4.16 -8.84
N VAL A 195 -11.68 -4.57 -8.15
CA VAL A 195 -10.40 -3.80 -8.15
C VAL A 195 -9.20 -4.64 -8.56
N ALA A 196 -9.18 -5.96 -8.31
CA ALA A 196 -8.04 -6.84 -8.60
C ALA A 196 -7.84 -7.10 -10.11
N VAL A 197 -6.68 -7.69 -10.48
CA VAL A 197 -6.37 -8.11 -11.86
C VAL A 197 -7.51 -8.90 -12.49
N ARG A 198 -8.11 -9.85 -11.75
CA ARG A 198 -9.24 -10.66 -12.24
C ARG A 198 -10.49 -9.83 -12.55
N ALA A 199 -10.71 -8.76 -11.78
CA ALA A 199 -11.81 -7.82 -12.05
C ALA A 199 -11.60 -7.05 -13.36
N VAL A 200 -10.39 -6.55 -13.61
CA VAL A 200 -10.03 -5.88 -14.87
C VAL A 200 -10.27 -6.80 -16.07
N LYS A 201 -9.80 -8.05 -15.98
CA LYS A 201 -9.99 -9.05 -17.06
C LYS A 201 -11.47 -9.37 -17.28
N ARG A 202 -12.23 -9.58 -16.22
CA ARG A 202 -13.67 -9.87 -16.28
C ARG A 202 -14.45 -8.71 -16.90
N VAL A 203 -14.30 -7.51 -16.36
CA VAL A 203 -15.08 -6.33 -16.81
C VAL A 203 -14.77 -5.99 -18.29
N TYR A 204 -13.50 -6.09 -18.68
CA TYR A 204 -13.14 -5.90 -20.08
C TYR A 204 -13.75 -6.99 -20.97
N GLY A 205 -13.65 -8.27 -20.55
CA GLY A 205 -14.22 -9.39 -21.30
C GLY A 205 -15.73 -9.26 -21.49
N GLU A 206 -16.47 -8.92 -20.45
CA GLU A 206 -17.92 -8.68 -20.49
C GLU A 206 -18.27 -7.52 -21.43
N ALA A 207 -17.48 -6.44 -21.45
CA ALA A 207 -17.78 -5.25 -22.25
C ALA A 207 -17.35 -5.38 -23.69
N SER A 208 -16.26 -6.10 -24.00
CA SER A 208 -15.68 -6.24 -25.35
C SER A 208 -16.11 -7.52 -26.08
N GLY A 209 -16.71 -8.48 -25.35
CA GLY A 209 -17.02 -9.82 -25.87
C GLY A 209 -15.84 -10.80 -25.86
N ASP A 210 -14.71 -10.45 -25.20
CA ASP A 210 -13.59 -11.38 -24.97
C ASP A 210 -13.94 -12.38 -23.86
N VAL A 211 -14.74 -13.38 -24.18
CA VAL A 211 -15.23 -14.41 -23.24
C VAL A 211 -14.11 -15.27 -22.63
N ASN A 212 -12.94 -15.28 -23.22
CA ASN A 212 -11.79 -16.07 -22.75
C ASN A 212 -10.86 -15.28 -21.80
N HIS A 213 -11.14 -13.99 -21.57
CA HIS A 213 -10.33 -13.11 -20.75
C HIS A 213 -8.83 -13.17 -21.08
N THR A 214 -8.52 -13.10 -22.38
CA THR A 214 -7.17 -13.34 -22.94
C THR A 214 -6.17 -12.23 -22.61
N PHE A 215 -6.67 -11.02 -22.34
CA PHE A 215 -5.83 -9.84 -22.12
C PHE A 215 -5.49 -9.64 -20.65
N GLU A 216 -4.20 -9.34 -20.38
CA GLU A 216 -3.75 -8.90 -19.06
C GLU A 216 -4.02 -7.40 -18.86
N PRO A 217 -4.05 -6.86 -17.63
CA PRO A 217 -4.31 -5.43 -17.38
C PRO A 217 -3.41 -4.49 -18.18
N LYS A 218 -2.16 -4.88 -18.44
CA LYS A 218 -1.23 -4.13 -19.30
C LYS A 218 -1.75 -4.05 -20.73
N ASP A 219 -2.17 -5.19 -21.29
CA ASP A 219 -2.73 -5.25 -22.65
C ASP A 219 -3.97 -4.39 -22.79
N ILE A 220 -4.87 -4.46 -21.79
CA ILE A 220 -6.10 -3.66 -21.74
C ILE A 220 -5.77 -2.17 -21.63
N CYS A 221 -4.71 -1.80 -20.88
CA CYS A 221 -4.23 -0.42 -20.83
C CYS A 221 -3.70 0.05 -22.19
N GLU A 222 -2.93 -0.78 -22.90
CA GLU A 222 -2.45 -0.50 -24.27
C GLU A 222 -3.62 -0.36 -25.26
N ILE A 223 -4.69 -1.16 -25.10
CA ILE A 223 -5.92 -1.02 -25.89
C ILE A 223 -6.61 0.32 -25.59
N ALA A 224 -6.75 0.69 -24.31
CA ALA A 224 -7.31 1.97 -23.92
C ALA A 224 -6.52 3.16 -24.51
N ASP A 225 -5.20 3.02 -24.60
CA ASP A 225 -4.29 4.00 -25.19
C ASP A 225 -4.38 4.05 -26.73
N GLY A 226 -4.91 3.00 -27.36
CA GLY A 226 -4.98 2.83 -28.82
C GLY A 226 -3.65 2.38 -29.43
N THR A 227 -2.71 1.86 -28.63
CA THR A 227 -1.42 1.30 -29.07
C THR A 227 -1.52 -0.19 -29.37
N ARG A 228 -2.62 -0.84 -28.95
CA ARG A 228 -2.93 -2.25 -29.22
C ARG A 228 -4.34 -2.39 -29.80
N PRO A 229 -4.56 -3.31 -30.77
CA PRO A 229 -5.90 -3.58 -31.30
C PRO A 229 -6.82 -4.14 -30.19
N GLY A 230 -8.10 -3.66 -30.20
CA GLY A 230 -9.14 -4.11 -29.28
C GLY A 230 -10.24 -3.06 -29.11
N ASP A 231 -11.20 -3.33 -28.22
CA ASP A 231 -12.26 -2.37 -27.91
C ASP A 231 -11.76 -1.30 -26.93
N ARG A 232 -11.43 -0.15 -27.48
CA ARG A 232 -10.85 0.97 -26.72
C ARG A 232 -11.82 1.54 -25.68
N GLU A 233 -13.10 1.63 -26.01
CA GLU A 233 -14.09 2.20 -25.10
C GLU A 233 -14.42 1.21 -23.94
N ALA A 234 -14.50 -0.08 -24.25
CA ALA A 234 -14.58 -1.12 -23.22
C ALA A 234 -13.38 -1.07 -22.27
N ALA A 235 -12.16 -0.91 -22.78
CA ALA A 235 -10.94 -0.82 -21.98
C ALA A 235 -10.94 0.40 -21.05
N LYS A 236 -11.30 1.58 -21.55
CA LYS A 236 -11.44 2.80 -20.73
C LYS A 236 -12.51 2.64 -19.64
N LYS A 237 -13.68 2.10 -20.02
CA LYS A 237 -14.78 1.83 -19.10
C LYS A 237 -14.36 0.89 -17.97
N THR A 238 -13.58 -0.13 -18.28
CA THR A 238 -13.04 -1.09 -17.30
C THR A 238 -12.26 -0.38 -16.19
N PHE A 239 -11.30 0.46 -16.55
CA PHE A 239 -10.51 1.18 -15.55
C PHE A 239 -11.30 2.28 -14.83
N ALA A 240 -12.26 2.90 -15.51
CA ALA A 240 -13.16 3.87 -14.89
C ALA A 240 -14.06 3.19 -13.84
N GLU A 241 -14.54 1.98 -14.10
CA GLU A 241 -15.33 1.20 -13.15
C GLU A 241 -14.49 0.78 -11.95
N LEU A 242 -13.26 0.29 -12.16
CA LEU A 242 -12.31 0.02 -11.08
C LEU A 242 -12.12 1.24 -10.19
N GLY A 243 -11.90 2.43 -10.79
CA GLY A 243 -11.74 3.67 -10.05
C GLY A 243 -12.96 4.03 -9.20
N GLU A 244 -14.17 3.84 -9.72
CA GLU A 244 -15.42 4.08 -8.99
C GLU A 244 -15.55 3.15 -7.78
N ILE A 245 -15.31 1.85 -7.96
CA ILE A 245 -15.43 0.84 -6.91
C ILE A 245 -14.35 1.03 -5.82
N ALA A 246 -13.11 1.25 -6.24
CA ALA A 246 -12.01 1.56 -5.31
C ALA A 246 -12.28 2.84 -4.52
N GLY A 247 -12.78 3.88 -5.18
CA GLY A 247 -13.11 5.16 -4.54
C GLY A 247 -14.16 5.04 -3.44
N ASP A 248 -15.18 4.19 -3.62
CA ASP A 248 -16.19 3.93 -2.57
C ASP A 248 -15.59 3.23 -1.35
N ALA A 249 -14.75 2.21 -1.56
CA ALA A 249 -14.05 1.53 -0.47
C ALA A 249 -13.10 2.49 0.27
N MET A 250 -12.34 3.30 -0.49
CA MET A 250 -11.43 4.30 0.07
C MET A 250 -12.17 5.39 0.84
N ALA A 251 -13.35 5.82 0.39
CA ALA A 251 -14.19 6.78 1.11
C ALA A 251 -14.60 6.24 2.48
N THR A 252 -14.87 4.95 2.58
CA THR A 252 -15.19 4.28 3.85
C THR A 252 -13.98 4.28 4.79
N ALA A 253 -12.82 3.84 4.31
CA ALA A 253 -11.60 3.76 5.11
C ALA A 253 -11.11 5.16 5.56
N VAL A 254 -11.07 6.13 4.66
CA VAL A 254 -10.56 7.47 4.97
C VAL A 254 -11.48 8.24 5.93
N THR A 255 -12.77 7.93 5.95
CA THR A 255 -13.72 8.49 6.93
C THR A 255 -13.35 8.10 8.37
N LEU A 256 -12.74 6.94 8.56
CA LEU A 256 -12.32 6.42 9.88
C LEU A 256 -10.88 6.82 10.24
N ILE A 257 -9.99 6.91 9.24
CA ILE A 257 -8.55 7.09 9.48
C ILE A 257 -8.09 8.54 9.36
N ASP A 258 -8.75 9.35 8.52
CA ASP A 258 -8.38 10.76 8.26
C ASP A 258 -6.89 10.90 7.93
N GLY A 259 -6.47 10.37 6.79
CA GLY A 259 -5.07 10.36 6.35
C GLY A 259 -4.91 10.49 4.85
N LEU A 260 -3.68 10.66 4.39
CA LEU A 260 -3.36 10.64 2.96
C LEU A 260 -3.62 9.26 2.36
N ILE A 261 -4.07 9.22 1.11
CA ILE A 261 -4.24 7.97 0.36
C ILE A 261 -3.11 7.86 -0.66
N VAL A 262 -2.37 6.74 -0.61
CA VAL A 262 -1.29 6.43 -1.55
C VAL A 262 -1.59 5.11 -2.23
N ILE A 263 -1.54 5.09 -3.57
CA ILE A 263 -1.91 3.92 -4.38
C ILE A 263 -0.69 3.42 -5.14
N GLY A 264 -0.37 2.14 -4.98
CA GLY A 264 0.68 1.43 -5.72
C GLY A 264 0.15 0.21 -6.46
N GLY A 265 1.06 -0.59 -6.99
CA GLY A 265 0.75 -1.83 -7.72
C GLY A 265 0.69 -1.67 -9.24
N GLY A 266 0.75 -2.81 -9.94
CA GLY A 266 0.92 -2.82 -11.40
C GLY A 266 -0.25 -2.20 -12.18
N ILE A 267 -1.47 -2.23 -11.64
CA ILE A 267 -2.66 -1.66 -12.31
C ILE A 267 -2.60 -0.12 -12.36
N THR A 268 -1.79 0.54 -11.51
CA THR A 268 -1.63 2.00 -11.52
C THR A 268 -1.02 2.56 -12.81
N ALA A 269 -0.45 1.72 -13.67
CA ALA A 269 -0.07 2.12 -15.03
C ALA A 269 -1.25 2.73 -15.81
N ALA A 270 -2.48 2.31 -15.51
CA ALA A 270 -3.72 2.85 -16.09
C ALA A 270 -4.28 4.07 -15.34
N ARG A 271 -3.49 4.76 -14.49
CA ARG A 271 -3.93 5.87 -13.62
C ARG A 271 -4.80 6.91 -14.31
N LYS A 272 -4.48 7.26 -15.54
CA LYS A 272 -5.21 8.28 -16.31
C LYS A 272 -6.68 7.94 -16.56
N TYR A 273 -7.03 6.65 -16.51
CA TYR A 273 -8.41 6.16 -16.64
C TYR A 273 -9.05 5.85 -15.29
N ILE A 274 -8.25 5.51 -14.28
CA ILE A 274 -8.69 5.17 -12.93
C ILE A 274 -9.00 6.42 -12.10
N MET A 275 -8.04 7.35 -12.02
CA MET A 275 -8.09 8.49 -11.10
C MET A 275 -9.31 9.41 -11.29
N PRO A 276 -9.76 9.73 -12.52
CA PRO A 276 -10.93 10.60 -12.66
C PRO A 276 -12.21 10.03 -12.02
N SER A 277 -12.44 8.72 -12.11
CA SER A 277 -13.60 8.07 -11.49
C SER A 277 -13.44 7.87 -9.99
N LEU A 278 -12.23 7.53 -9.53
CA LEU A 278 -11.90 7.39 -8.12
C LEU A 278 -12.09 8.73 -7.37
N LEU A 279 -11.54 9.81 -7.91
CA LEU A 279 -11.68 11.14 -7.31
C LEU A 279 -13.12 11.64 -7.34
N ARG A 280 -13.85 11.38 -8.45
CA ARG A 280 -15.28 11.71 -8.53
C ARG A 280 -16.08 11.00 -7.44
N GLU A 281 -15.75 9.73 -7.15
CA GLU A 281 -16.40 8.98 -6.08
C GLU A 281 -16.11 9.55 -4.69
N LEU A 282 -14.84 9.81 -4.39
CA LEU A 282 -14.44 10.43 -3.12
C LEU A 282 -15.05 11.82 -2.91
N ARG A 283 -15.24 12.58 -4.01
CA ARG A 283 -15.83 13.94 -4.03
C ARG A 283 -17.35 13.93 -4.19
N SER A 284 -17.98 12.74 -4.23
CA SER A 284 -19.42 12.63 -4.44
C SER A 284 -20.22 13.16 -3.27
N LYS A 285 -21.53 13.28 -3.47
CA LYS A 285 -22.48 13.77 -2.49
C LYS A 285 -23.41 12.66 -2.03
N MET A 286 -23.86 12.78 -0.80
CA MET A 286 -24.92 11.97 -0.19
C MET A 286 -26.03 12.87 0.30
N HIS A 287 -27.19 12.33 0.57
CA HIS A 287 -28.33 13.09 1.05
C HIS A 287 -28.87 12.50 2.35
N THR A 288 -29.34 13.38 3.23
CA THR A 288 -30.16 12.97 4.38
C THR A 288 -31.56 12.58 3.90
N LEU A 289 -32.34 11.93 4.76
CA LEU A 289 -33.76 11.66 4.48
C LEU A 289 -34.60 12.93 4.26
N LYS A 290 -34.11 14.10 4.71
CA LYS A 290 -34.74 15.41 4.50
C LYS A 290 -34.27 16.09 3.21
N GLY A 291 -33.39 15.44 2.43
CA GLY A 291 -32.87 15.99 1.18
C GLY A 291 -31.67 16.94 1.33
N GLU A 292 -31.11 17.10 2.54
CA GLU A 292 -29.91 17.92 2.74
C GLU A 292 -28.70 17.22 2.08
N GLU A 293 -27.92 17.96 1.31
CA GLU A 293 -26.73 17.44 0.63
C GLU A 293 -25.50 17.48 1.55
N LEU A 294 -24.78 16.38 1.63
CA LEU A 294 -23.54 16.23 2.40
C LEU A 294 -22.43 15.66 1.49
N ASN A 295 -21.18 16.00 1.78
CA ASN A 295 -20.05 15.37 1.11
C ASN A 295 -19.95 13.88 1.53
N ARG A 296 -19.62 12.99 0.59
CA ARG A 296 -19.34 11.57 0.86
C ARG A 296 -18.20 11.41 1.86
N VAL A 297 -17.16 12.22 1.71
CA VAL A 297 -16.02 12.34 2.63
C VAL A 297 -16.07 13.76 3.22
N GLN A 298 -15.99 13.88 4.54
CA GLN A 298 -16.05 15.17 5.22
C GLN A 298 -14.94 16.13 4.80
N MET A 299 -13.76 15.60 4.46
CA MET A 299 -12.61 16.35 4.02
C MET A 299 -12.72 16.69 2.53
N GLN A 300 -12.17 17.83 2.13
CA GLN A 300 -11.96 18.13 0.71
C GLN A 300 -10.82 17.25 0.18
N VAL A 301 -11.05 16.62 -0.96
CA VAL A 301 -10.12 15.64 -1.56
C VAL A 301 -9.37 16.29 -2.72
N TYR A 302 -8.04 16.14 -2.74
CA TYR A 302 -7.13 16.69 -3.74
C TYR A 302 -6.32 15.58 -4.43
N ASP A 303 -6.11 15.72 -5.74
CA ASP A 303 -5.12 14.93 -6.49
C ASP A 303 -3.74 15.57 -6.28
N LEU A 304 -2.88 14.91 -5.47
CA LEU A 304 -1.55 15.43 -5.16
C LEU A 304 -0.53 15.23 -6.29
N ASP A 305 -0.88 14.47 -7.31
CA ASP A 305 -0.07 14.35 -8.54
C ASP A 305 -0.38 15.47 -9.55
N ASN A 306 -1.43 16.26 -9.31
CA ASN A 306 -1.75 17.46 -10.05
C ASN A 306 -1.16 18.68 -9.32
N GLU A 307 -0.23 19.40 -9.95
CA GLU A 307 0.48 20.52 -9.34
C GLU A 307 -0.45 21.66 -8.90
N GLU A 308 -1.48 21.98 -9.68
CA GLU A 308 -2.45 23.02 -9.32
C GLU A 308 -3.26 22.63 -8.07
N GLU A 309 -3.76 21.38 -8.04
CA GLU A 309 -4.47 20.87 -6.87
C GLU A 309 -3.53 20.76 -5.65
N PHE A 310 -2.26 20.40 -5.84
CA PHE A 310 -1.29 20.39 -4.75
C PHE A 310 -1.07 21.79 -4.15
N HIS A 311 -0.95 22.83 -4.98
CA HIS A 311 -0.85 24.21 -4.50
C HIS A 311 -2.09 24.63 -3.71
N GLN A 312 -3.29 24.27 -4.18
CA GLN A 312 -4.54 24.53 -3.46
C GLN A 312 -4.58 23.77 -2.12
N PHE A 313 -4.15 22.50 -2.12
CA PHE A 313 -4.03 21.66 -0.93
C PHE A 313 -3.06 22.28 0.09
N ALA A 314 -1.89 22.77 -0.33
CA ALA A 314 -0.92 23.41 0.54
C ALA A 314 -1.44 24.73 1.12
N LYS A 315 -2.05 25.55 0.29
CA LYS A 315 -2.56 26.89 0.68
C LYS A 315 -3.63 26.81 1.78
N GLY A 316 -4.60 25.89 1.66
CA GLY A 316 -5.75 25.79 2.55
C GLY A 316 -6.54 27.07 2.69
N SER A 317 -7.10 27.28 3.87
CA SER A 317 -7.90 28.49 4.25
C SER A 317 -7.38 29.15 5.52
N GLN A 318 -6.07 29.18 5.68
CA GLN A 318 -5.39 29.65 6.88
C GLN A 318 -5.68 31.13 7.17
N ARG A 319 -6.03 31.45 8.41
CA ARG A 319 -6.25 32.81 8.87
C ARG A 319 -5.86 32.97 10.34
N PRO A 320 -5.50 34.20 10.77
CA PRO A 320 -5.29 34.48 12.19
C PRO A 320 -6.65 34.49 12.92
N LEU A 321 -6.69 33.82 14.07
CA LEU A 321 -7.85 33.83 14.97
C LEU A 321 -7.43 34.45 16.31
N LYS A 322 -8.11 35.52 16.72
CA LYS A 322 -7.82 36.21 18.01
C LYS A 322 -8.22 35.30 19.17
N VAL A 323 -7.33 35.14 20.13
CA VAL A 323 -7.65 34.47 21.40
C VAL A 323 -8.53 35.38 22.24
N TYR A 324 -9.71 34.89 22.60
CA TYR A 324 -10.69 35.66 23.34
C TYR A 324 -10.11 36.25 24.64
N GLY A 325 -10.38 37.50 24.92
CA GLY A 325 -9.89 38.21 26.12
C GLY A 325 -8.40 38.56 26.12
N THR A 326 -7.70 38.42 25.00
CA THR A 326 -6.27 38.76 24.88
C THR A 326 -5.95 39.46 23.56
N ASP A 327 -4.73 40.02 23.43
CA ASP A 327 -4.23 40.55 22.15
C ASP A 327 -3.44 39.51 21.34
N ARG A 328 -3.44 38.21 21.74
CA ARG A 328 -2.76 37.11 21.06
C ARG A 328 -3.60 36.57 19.91
N TYR A 329 -2.93 36.18 18.84
CA TYR A 329 -3.53 35.51 17.70
C TYR A 329 -2.90 34.10 17.54
N VAL A 330 -3.70 33.14 17.05
CA VAL A 330 -3.27 31.80 16.68
C VAL A 330 -3.60 31.54 15.22
N ALA A 331 -2.79 30.76 14.53
CA ALA A 331 -3.11 30.33 13.18
C ALA A 331 -4.27 29.31 13.24
N TYR A 332 -5.27 29.49 12.40
CA TYR A 332 -6.41 28.60 12.27
C TYR A 332 -6.69 28.27 10.80
N ASP A 333 -6.70 27.00 10.47
CA ASP A 333 -7.11 26.52 9.16
C ASP A 333 -8.41 25.71 9.29
N PRO A 334 -9.57 26.29 8.93
CA PRO A 334 -10.85 25.62 9.01
C PRO A 334 -11.03 24.50 7.97
N GLN A 335 -10.21 24.49 6.92
CA GLN A 335 -10.38 23.55 5.84
C GLN A 335 -9.87 22.16 6.24
N LYS A 336 -10.79 21.20 6.32
CA LYS A 336 -10.47 19.77 6.42
C LYS A 336 -10.15 19.26 5.03
N ARG A 337 -8.97 18.67 4.84
CA ARG A 337 -8.53 18.21 3.52
C ARG A 337 -7.61 17.01 3.60
N ILE A 338 -7.70 16.16 2.59
CA ILE A 338 -6.85 15.01 2.36
C ILE A 338 -6.33 15.01 0.92
N GLY A 339 -5.28 14.25 0.68
CA GLY A 339 -4.71 14.05 -0.64
C GLY A 339 -4.71 12.61 -1.07
N VAL A 340 -4.82 12.39 -2.37
CA VAL A 340 -4.68 11.09 -3.04
C VAL A 340 -3.54 11.20 -4.03
N MET A 341 -2.65 10.21 -4.06
CA MET A 341 -1.54 10.18 -5.01
C MET A 341 -1.13 8.76 -5.37
N ILE A 342 -0.41 8.63 -6.48
CA ILE A 342 0.23 7.37 -6.87
C ILE A 342 1.61 7.30 -6.22
N SER A 343 1.99 6.11 -5.75
CA SER A 343 3.32 5.83 -5.22
C SER A 343 4.41 6.15 -6.25
N LYS A 344 5.39 6.94 -5.87
CA LYS A 344 6.58 7.22 -6.68
C LYS A 344 7.69 6.20 -6.45
N LEU A 345 7.68 5.53 -5.29
CA LEU A 345 8.63 4.44 -5.00
C LEU A 345 8.31 3.18 -5.84
N GLY A 346 7.03 2.96 -6.14
CA GLY A 346 6.51 1.71 -6.65
C GLY A 346 6.35 0.65 -5.56
N ALA A 347 5.48 -0.33 -5.77
CA ALA A 347 5.06 -1.25 -4.72
C ALA A 347 6.24 -2.05 -4.12
N SER A 348 7.05 -2.72 -4.93
CA SER A 348 8.14 -3.58 -4.43
C SER A 348 9.18 -2.80 -3.61
N ARG A 349 9.56 -1.60 -4.05
CA ARG A 349 10.51 -0.78 -3.30
C ARG A 349 9.89 -0.24 -2.01
N ALA A 350 8.63 0.21 -2.04
CA ALA A 350 7.92 0.67 -0.85
C ALA A 350 7.79 -0.44 0.20
N ILE A 351 7.45 -1.68 -0.21
CA ILE A 351 7.42 -2.85 0.67
C ILE A 351 8.79 -3.10 1.32
N SER A 352 9.87 -3.05 0.55
CA SER A 352 11.23 -3.25 1.07
C SER A 352 11.65 -2.14 2.05
N VAL A 353 11.35 -0.87 1.73
CA VAL A 353 11.57 0.27 2.65
C VAL A 353 10.72 0.11 3.91
N GLY A 354 9.49 -0.35 3.77
CA GLY A 354 8.59 -0.65 4.89
C GLY A 354 9.14 -1.75 5.79
N ALA A 355 9.63 -2.83 5.21
CA ALA A 355 10.27 -3.93 5.94
C ALA A 355 11.49 -3.43 6.73
N TYR A 356 12.36 -2.66 6.09
CA TYR A 356 13.51 -2.03 6.70
C TYR A 356 13.13 -1.12 7.88
N ALA A 357 12.22 -0.18 7.64
CA ALA A 357 11.76 0.77 8.64
C ALA A 357 11.02 0.09 9.81
N PHE A 358 10.23 -0.96 9.52
CA PHE A 358 9.53 -1.72 10.53
C PHE A 358 10.52 -2.43 11.48
N ALA A 359 11.51 -3.14 10.94
CA ALA A 359 12.54 -3.79 11.75
C ALA A 359 13.22 -2.79 12.70
N LEU A 360 13.66 -1.65 12.17
CA LEU A 360 14.33 -0.63 12.98
C LEU A 360 13.41 -0.05 14.05
N SER A 361 12.15 0.21 13.74
CA SER A 361 11.17 0.71 14.72
C SER A 361 10.92 -0.26 15.85
N GLN A 362 10.87 -1.57 15.56
CA GLN A 362 10.71 -2.61 16.58
C GLN A 362 11.97 -2.76 17.46
N LEU A 363 13.16 -2.65 16.85
CA LEU A 363 14.42 -2.68 17.58
C LEU A 363 14.59 -1.46 18.51
N ASP A 364 14.15 -0.28 18.06
CA ASP A 364 14.21 0.95 18.85
C ASP A 364 13.19 0.96 20.00
N ALA A 365 12.03 0.32 19.82
CA ALA A 365 11.01 0.19 20.85
C ALA A 365 11.41 -0.82 21.98
N ARG A 366 12.42 -1.67 21.74
CA ARG A 366 12.95 -2.63 22.74
C ARG A 366 14.04 -2.03 23.63
N LYS A 367 14.53 -0.84 23.32
CA LYS A 367 15.50 -0.08 24.13
C LYS A 367 14.81 0.72 25.22
#